data_525afe8a2396630df2c43077926184e2
#
_entry.id   525afe8a2396630df2c43077926184e2
#
_cell.length_a   1.000
_cell.length_b   1.000
_cell.length_c   1.000
_cell.angle_alpha   90.00
_cell.angle_beta   90.00
_cell.angle_gamma   90.00
#
_symmetry.space_group_name_H-M   'P 1'
#
loop_
_entity.id
_entity.type
_entity.pdbx_description
1 polymer ?
#
loop_
_entity_poly.entity_id
_entity_poly.type
_entity_poly.pdbx_seq_one_letter_code
_entity_poly.pdbx_strand_id
1 'polypeptide(L)' 'MNYSKAEANYNMCFNNGHFKQGKVYKYRYDKEKEKVFAVTEEGTEQDFFYSEFDMLFTFLKN' A
#
# COMPACT_ATOMS: atom_id res chain seq x y z
N MET A 1 -15.07 -6.90 -2.26
CA MET A 1 -13.63 -7.06 -2.14
C MET A 1 -13.14 -6.44 -0.84
N ASN A 2 -12.38 -7.20 -0.08
CA ASN A 2 -11.93 -6.74 1.23
C ASN A 2 -10.56 -6.09 1.14
N TYR A 3 -10.44 -4.95 1.81
CA TYR A 3 -9.15 -4.30 1.98
C TYR A 3 -8.60 -4.57 3.37
N SER A 4 -7.31 -4.75 3.45
CA SER A 4 -6.58 -4.76 4.71
C SER A 4 -5.93 -3.40 4.90
N LYS A 5 -5.24 -3.19 6.01
CA LYS A 5 -4.63 -1.90 6.32
C LYS A 5 -3.16 -2.07 6.66
N ALA A 6 -2.38 -1.09 6.26
CA ALA A 6 -0.95 -1.04 6.56
C ALA A 6 -0.53 0.40 6.77
N GLU A 7 0.49 0.58 7.58
CA GLU A 7 1.03 1.91 7.88
C GLU A 7 2.27 2.16 7.02
N ALA A 8 2.34 3.34 6.40
CA ALA A 8 3.50 3.72 5.60
C ALA A 8 4.69 3.99 6.51
N ASN A 9 5.83 3.38 6.21
CA ASN A 9 7.05 3.55 6.99
C ASN A 9 7.84 4.79 6.58
N TYR A 10 7.53 5.35 5.41
CA TYR A 10 8.27 6.48 4.84
C TYR A 10 7.32 7.42 4.12
N ASN A 11 7.76 8.64 3.89
CA ASN A 11 7.12 9.52 2.93
C ASN A 11 7.52 9.06 1.54
N MET A 12 6.54 8.74 0.69
CA MET A 12 6.81 8.15 -0.62
C MET A 12 5.97 8.82 -1.69
N CYS A 13 6.57 8.99 -2.87
CA CYS A 13 5.91 9.57 -4.03
C CYS A 13 6.06 8.65 -5.21
N PHE A 14 4.94 8.32 -5.85
CA PHE A 14 4.91 7.45 -7.03
C PHE A 14 4.11 8.14 -8.14
N ASN A 15 4.12 7.55 -9.32
CA ASN A 15 3.39 8.10 -10.45
C ASN A 15 1.89 8.21 -10.19
N ASN A 16 1.33 7.26 -9.43
CA ASN A 16 -0.12 7.22 -9.19
C ASN A 16 -0.55 7.96 -7.94
N GLY A 17 0.38 8.44 -7.13
CA GLY A 17 0.04 9.16 -5.92
C GLY A 17 1.13 9.07 -4.87
N HIS A 18 0.83 9.55 -3.67
CA HIS A 18 1.84 9.59 -2.61
C HIS A 18 1.30 9.00 -1.31
N PHE A 19 2.24 8.68 -0.41
CA PHE A 19 1.95 8.17 0.93
C PHE A 19 2.74 8.98 1.94
N LYS A 20 2.14 9.20 3.10
CA LYS A 20 2.78 9.95 4.18
C LYS A 20 3.20 8.98 5.28
N GLN A 21 4.41 9.16 5.78
CA GLN A 21 4.94 8.35 6.87
C GLN A 21 4.00 8.40 8.08
N GLY A 22 3.73 7.24 8.64
CA GLY A 22 2.90 7.10 9.84
C GLY A 22 1.41 7.05 9.58
N LYS A 23 0.96 7.27 8.34
CA LYS A 23 -0.46 7.18 8.02
C LYS A 23 -0.82 5.77 7.61
N VAL A 24 -2.08 5.40 7.81
CA VAL A 24 -2.61 4.07 7.51
C VAL A 24 -3.35 4.12 6.19
N TYR A 25 -3.08 3.14 5.34
CA TYR A 25 -3.67 3.05 4.01
C TYR A 25 -4.29 1.68 3.80
N LYS A 26 -5.33 1.64 2.98
CA LYS A 26 -5.97 0.38 2.58
C LYS A 26 -5.15 -0.26 1.48
N TYR A 27 -5.09 -1.58 1.49
CA TYR A 27 -4.46 -2.32 0.41
C TYR A 27 -5.20 -3.62 0.14
N ARG A 28 -5.01 -4.16 -1.04
CA ARG A 28 -5.47 -5.49 -1.41
C ARG A 28 -4.37 -6.23 -2.13
N TYR A 29 -4.37 -7.54 -2.00
CA TYR A 29 -3.41 -8.38 -2.70
C TYR A 29 -4.12 -9.02 -3.89
N ASP A 30 -3.53 -8.88 -5.08
CA ASP A 30 -4.03 -9.52 -6.29
C ASP A 30 -3.22 -10.78 -6.52
N LYS A 31 -3.84 -11.92 -6.28
CA LYS A 31 -3.16 -13.21 -6.33
C LYS A 31 -2.73 -13.58 -7.74
N GLU A 32 -3.51 -13.21 -8.74
CA GLU A 32 -3.19 -13.53 -10.13
C GLU A 32 -1.97 -12.74 -10.61
N LYS A 33 -1.92 -11.48 -10.27
CA LYS A 33 -0.81 -10.60 -10.66
C LYS A 33 0.35 -10.67 -9.69
N GLU A 34 0.15 -11.28 -8.53
CA GLU A 34 1.12 -11.35 -7.44
C GLU A 34 1.61 -9.96 -7.03
N LYS A 35 0.67 -9.02 -6.96
CA LYS A 35 0.96 -7.63 -6.61
C LYS A 35 0.04 -7.14 -5.53
N VAL A 36 0.53 -6.16 -4.78
CA VAL A 36 -0.26 -5.43 -3.80
C VAL A 36 -0.68 -4.10 -4.41
N PHE A 37 -1.94 -3.75 -4.26
CA PHE A 37 -2.47 -2.46 -4.69
C PHE A 37 -2.87 -1.68 -3.45
N ALA A 38 -2.21 -0.55 -3.21
CA ALA A 38 -2.48 0.30 -2.05
C ALA A 38 -3.13 1.60 -2.51
N VAL A 39 -4.08 2.08 -1.73
CA VAL A 39 -4.80 3.32 -2.03
C VAL A 39 -3.98 4.50 -1.52
N THR A 40 -3.59 5.39 -2.42
CA THR A 40 -2.75 6.55 -2.12
C THR A 40 -3.54 7.66 -1.42
N GLU A 41 -2.84 8.73 -1.02
CA GLU A 41 -3.50 9.93 -0.48
C GLU A 41 -4.51 10.52 -1.46
N GLU A 42 -4.27 10.35 -2.76
CA GLU A 42 -5.15 10.87 -3.81
C GLU A 42 -6.35 9.99 -4.10
N GLY A 43 -6.41 8.81 -3.48
CA GLY A 43 -7.50 7.86 -3.71
C GLY A 43 -7.29 6.94 -4.90
N THR A 44 -6.14 7.01 -5.53
CA THR A 44 -5.78 6.13 -6.64
C THR A 44 -5.07 4.89 -6.11
N GLU A 45 -4.91 3.87 -6.95
CA GLU A 45 -4.19 2.67 -6.54
C GLU A 45 -2.77 2.69 -7.11
N GLN A 46 -1.79 2.40 -6.24
CA GLN A 46 -0.40 2.21 -6.63
C GLN A 46 -0.05 0.74 -6.42
N ASP A 47 0.55 0.12 -7.42
CA ASP A 47 0.93 -1.29 -7.35
C ASP A 47 2.36 -1.46 -6.85
N PHE A 48 2.57 -2.57 -6.14
CA PHE A 48 3.86 -2.94 -5.58
C PHE A 48 4.03 -4.44 -5.75
N PHE A 49 5.27 -4.90 -5.92
CA PHE A 49 5.56 -6.29 -5.64
C PHE A 49 5.41 -6.52 -4.13
N TYR A 50 5.02 -7.73 -3.75
CA TYR A 50 4.80 -8.03 -2.33
C TYR A 50 6.03 -7.70 -1.48
N SER A 51 7.22 -8.07 -1.96
CA SER A 51 8.46 -7.82 -1.23
C SER A 51 8.74 -6.34 -1.03
N GLU A 52 8.41 -5.51 -2.04
CA GLU A 52 8.54 -4.06 -1.92
C GLU A 52 7.58 -3.51 -0.87
N PHE A 53 6.34 -3.96 -0.94
CA PHE A 53 5.31 -3.50 0.00
C PHE A 53 5.69 -3.86 1.43
N ASP A 54 6.18 -5.07 1.64
CA ASP A 54 6.61 -5.54 2.95
C ASP A 54 7.74 -4.67 3.54
N MET A 55 8.62 -4.15 2.69
CA MET A 55 9.71 -3.28 3.12
C MET A 55 9.23 -1.85 3.42
N LEU A 56 8.25 -1.37 2.69
CA LEU A 56 7.84 0.03 2.75
C LEU A 56 6.69 0.28 3.72
N PHE A 57 5.96 -0.74 4.08
CA PHE A 57 4.77 -0.65 4.93
C PHE A 57 4.84 -1.64 6.08
N THR A 58 4.15 -1.31 7.16
CA THR A 58 3.97 -2.22 8.29
C THR A 58 2.53 -2.71 8.28
N PHE A 59 2.35 -4.02 8.19
CA PHE A 59 1.02 -4.61 8.20
C PHE A 59 0.38 -4.44 9.57
N LEU A 60 -0.89 -4.02 9.58
CA LEU A 60 -1.63 -3.85 10.82
C LEU A 60 -2.52 -5.05 11.05
N LYS A 61 -2.58 -5.49 12.28
CA LYS A 61 -3.50 -6.56 12.69
C LYS A 61 -4.84 -5.96 13.05
N ASN A 62 -5.88 -6.58 12.60
CA ASN A 62 -7.24 -6.20 12.97
C ASN A 62 -7.65 -6.86 14.26
#